data_905839b2f92df4cc8545098960366edf
#
_entry.id   905839b2f92df4cc8545098960366edf
#
_cell.length_a   1.000
_cell.length_b   1.000
_cell.length_c   1.000
_cell.angle_alpha   90.00
_cell.angle_beta   90.00
_cell.angle_gamma   90.00
#
_symmetry.space_group_name_H-M   'P 1'
#
loop_
_entity.id
_entity.type
_entity.pdbx_description
1 polymer ?
#
loop_
_entity_poly.entity_id
_entity_poly.type
_entity_poly.pdbx_seq_one_letter_code
_entity_poly.pdbx_strand_id
1 'polypeptide(L)'
;MLKGKKIVITGASSGLGLMTAVMLEQQGARVAITGRNVSKLRAALQSVPHAKGLSSYVLDVTDANAAADVLDRIWREMDGVDVLVNNAGFGYFERFIDAPLDHFEQMMDTNYMGVVRCTKAILPQMLRRGSGQIVNIASIAGKLGTPKSTGYSASKHALLGFTNALRQELRGTGILISTINPGPFESPFFQTADPGGTYVSSVQSFMMKPERVANAVVRAIDKGKAEIDLPGWAALGVKLYHLFPRLSDRIAGGMLNKK
;
A
#
# COMPACT_ATOMS: atom_id res chain seq x y z
N MET A 1 15.01 -3.92 14.81
CA MET A 1 14.43 -5.11 15.53
C MET A 1 12.92 -4.93 15.60
N LEU A 2 12.15 -5.96 15.20
CA LEU A 2 10.67 -5.89 15.12
C LEU A 2 9.97 -6.40 16.40
N LYS A 3 10.70 -7.13 17.26
CA LYS A 3 10.17 -7.66 18.51
C LYS A 3 9.55 -6.57 19.38
N GLY A 4 8.30 -6.75 19.77
CA GLY A 4 7.55 -5.81 20.60
C GLY A 4 7.00 -4.60 19.84
N LYS A 5 7.32 -4.38 18.57
CA LYS A 5 6.75 -3.31 17.74
C LYS A 5 5.24 -3.45 17.62
N LYS A 6 4.54 -2.35 17.74
CA LYS A 6 3.08 -2.22 17.64
C LYS A 6 2.72 -1.67 16.27
N ILE A 7 2.15 -2.51 15.41
CA ILE A 7 1.98 -2.22 13.97
C ILE A 7 0.52 -2.30 13.59
N VAL A 8 0.01 -1.31 12.88
CA VAL A 8 -1.31 -1.33 12.26
C VAL A 8 -1.18 -1.48 10.75
N ILE A 9 -1.96 -2.38 10.15
CA ILE A 9 -1.98 -2.58 8.69
C ILE A 9 -3.40 -2.43 8.18
N THR A 10 -3.65 -1.45 7.32
CA THR A 10 -4.97 -1.26 6.71
C THR A 10 -5.18 -2.19 5.52
N GLY A 11 -6.44 -2.65 5.31
CA GLY A 11 -6.78 -3.54 4.21
C GLY A 11 -6.06 -4.90 4.27
N ALA A 12 -5.86 -5.44 5.47
CA ALA A 12 -5.07 -6.64 5.70
C ALA A 12 -5.92 -7.91 5.95
N SER A 13 -7.16 -7.94 5.50
CA SER A 13 -8.00 -9.15 5.56
C SER A 13 -7.62 -10.21 4.52
N SER A 14 -6.68 -9.92 3.61
CA SER A 14 -6.18 -10.84 2.57
C SER A 14 -4.89 -10.32 1.92
N GLY A 15 -4.34 -11.09 0.99
CA GLY A 15 -3.26 -10.67 0.10
C GLY A 15 -2.02 -10.16 0.81
N LEU A 16 -1.42 -9.08 0.26
CA LEU A 16 -0.17 -8.51 0.76
C LEU A 16 -0.26 -8.09 2.23
N GLY A 17 -1.38 -7.46 2.62
CA GLY A 17 -1.54 -6.97 3.99
C GLY A 17 -1.53 -8.10 5.02
N LEU A 18 -2.29 -9.19 4.78
CA LEU A 18 -2.32 -10.35 5.67
C LEU A 18 -0.96 -11.05 5.71
N MET A 19 -0.35 -11.29 4.55
CA MET A 19 0.98 -11.90 4.48
C MET A 19 2.02 -11.09 5.25
N THR A 20 2.03 -9.77 5.07
CA THR A 20 2.93 -8.87 5.81
C THR A 20 2.66 -8.92 7.30
N ALA A 21 1.39 -8.97 7.73
CA ALA A 21 1.02 -9.06 9.13
C ALA A 21 1.59 -10.33 9.79
N VAL A 22 1.44 -11.48 9.13
CA VAL A 22 1.97 -12.76 9.60
C VAL A 22 3.50 -12.72 9.71
N MET A 23 4.18 -12.21 8.68
CA MET A 23 5.65 -12.14 8.68
C MET A 23 6.20 -11.21 9.77
N LEU A 24 5.49 -10.13 10.09
CA LEU A 24 5.86 -9.22 11.17
C LEU A 24 5.62 -9.85 12.54
N GLU A 25 4.49 -10.53 12.71
CA GLU A 25 4.15 -11.24 13.93
C GLU A 25 5.15 -12.36 14.23
N GLN A 26 5.55 -13.15 13.24
CA GLN A 26 6.59 -14.17 13.35
C GLN A 26 7.95 -13.61 13.81
N GLN A 27 8.20 -12.31 13.60
CA GLN A 27 9.38 -11.59 14.11
C GLN A 27 9.13 -10.91 15.47
N GLY A 28 8.01 -11.26 16.12
CA GLY A 28 7.68 -10.83 17.47
C GLY A 28 6.98 -9.46 17.56
N ALA A 29 6.46 -8.92 16.46
CA ALA A 29 5.63 -7.73 16.51
C ALA A 29 4.20 -8.06 16.99
N ARG A 30 3.53 -7.07 17.61
CA ARG A 30 2.07 -7.07 17.83
C ARG A 30 1.43 -6.35 16.66
N VAL A 31 0.50 -7.01 15.96
CA VAL A 31 -0.05 -6.46 14.73
C VAL A 31 -1.57 -6.37 14.79
N ALA A 32 -2.11 -5.18 14.56
CA ALA A 32 -3.53 -4.95 14.33
C ALA A 32 -3.80 -4.90 12.82
N ILE A 33 -4.61 -5.82 12.32
CA ILE A 33 -5.07 -5.81 10.94
C ILE A 33 -6.44 -5.14 10.84
N THR A 34 -6.67 -4.36 9.78
CA THR A 34 -8.00 -3.79 9.55
C THR A 34 -8.55 -4.13 8.18
N GLY A 35 -9.87 -4.06 8.05
CA GLY A 35 -10.60 -4.26 6.81
C GLY A 35 -12.08 -3.98 7.00
N ARG A 36 -12.81 -3.71 5.94
CA ARG A 36 -14.23 -3.33 5.99
C ARG A 36 -15.22 -4.51 6.14
N ASN A 37 -14.75 -5.73 5.88
CA ASN A 37 -15.60 -6.92 5.92
C ASN A 37 -15.26 -7.80 7.12
N VAL A 38 -16.22 -7.92 8.06
CA VAL A 38 -16.09 -8.69 9.30
C VAL A 38 -15.78 -10.17 9.02
N SER A 39 -16.51 -10.77 8.08
CA SER A 39 -16.34 -12.19 7.74
C SER A 39 -14.96 -12.48 7.15
N LYS A 40 -14.45 -11.60 6.28
CA LYS A 40 -13.09 -11.73 5.74
C LYS A 40 -12.01 -11.55 6.81
N LEU A 41 -12.19 -10.62 7.75
CA LEU A 41 -11.26 -10.45 8.88
C LEU A 41 -11.25 -11.67 9.78
N ARG A 42 -12.42 -12.24 10.08
CA ARG A 42 -12.52 -13.47 10.87
C ARG A 42 -11.85 -14.64 10.18
N ALA A 43 -12.12 -14.84 8.88
CA ALA A 43 -11.48 -15.87 8.08
C ALA A 43 -9.95 -15.69 8.00
N ALA A 44 -9.48 -14.45 7.89
CA ALA A 44 -8.05 -14.14 7.92
C ALA A 44 -7.39 -14.61 9.21
N LEU A 45 -7.95 -14.30 10.38
CA LEU A 45 -7.39 -14.77 11.66
C LEU A 45 -7.46 -16.30 11.80
N GLN A 46 -8.53 -16.93 11.32
CA GLN A 46 -8.67 -18.39 11.33
C GLN A 46 -7.66 -19.09 10.42
N SER A 47 -7.27 -18.46 9.30
CA SER A 47 -6.28 -19.02 8.38
C SER A 47 -4.84 -19.00 8.93
N VAL A 48 -4.59 -18.24 10.01
CA VAL A 48 -3.26 -18.09 10.62
C VAL A 48 -3.30 -18.32 12.15
N PRO A 49 -3.78 -19.47 12.61
CA PRO A 49 -4.06 -19.72 14.03
C PRO A 49 -2.81 -19.66 14.92
N HIS A 50 -1.62 -19.75 14.33
CA HIS A 50 -0.35 -19.66 15.04
C HIS A 50 0.08 -18.20 15.35
N ALA A 51 -0.51 -17.23 14.64
CA ALA A 51 -0.17 -15.81 14.79
C ALA A 51 -0.96 -15.17 15.96
N LYS A 52 -0.62 -15.55 17.20
CA LYS A 52 -1.30 -15.09 18.42
C LYS A 52 -1.16 -13.59 18.70
N GLY A 53 -0.18 -12.94 18.08
CA GLY A 53 0.04 -11.49 18.16
C GLY A 53 -0.83 -10.66 17.20
N LEU A 54 -1.74 -11.29 16.44
CA LEU A 54 -2.68 -10.59 15.55
C LEU A 54 -3.99 -10.25 16.26
N SER A 55 -4.43 -9.02 16.08
CA SER A 55 -5.79 -8.55 16.41
C SER A 55 -6.47 -7.97 15.17
N SER A 56 -7.80 -7.95 15.10
CA SER A 56 -8.52 -7.41 13.94
C SER A 56 -9.57 -6.39 14.32
N TYR A 57 -9.72 -5.37 13.46
CA TYR A 57 -10.66 -4.28 13.64
C TYR A 57 -11.38 -3.98 12.33
N VAL A 58 -12.68 -3.73 12.42
CA VAL A 58 -13.46 -3.31 11.26
C VAL A 58 -13.18 -1.85 10.98
N LEU A 59 -12.70 -1.56 9.78
CA LEU A 59 -12.40 -0.21 9.34
C LEU A 59 -12.60 -0.09 7.83
N ASP A 60 -13.46 0.82 7.41
CA ASP A 60 -13.46 1.37 6.06
C ASP A 60 -12.65 2.66 6.05
N VAL A 61 -11.56 2.69 5.30
CA VAL A 61 -10.67 3.86 5.21
C VAL A 61 -11.30 5.05 4.45
N THR A 62 -12.44 4.83 3.79
CA THR A 62 -13.20 5.90 3.12
C THR A 62 -14.07 6.70 4.10
N ASP A 63 -14.35 6.15 5.28
CA ASP A 63 -15.06 6.84 6.35
C ASP A 63 -14.06 7.54 7.30
N ALA A 64 -14.10 8.87 7.32
CA ALA A 64 -13.18 9.68 8.11
C ALA A 64 -13.39 9.53 9.63
N ASN A 65 -14.65 9.40 10.06
CA ASN A 65 -14.99 9.24 11.48
C ASN A 65 -14.58 7.84 11.95
N ALA A 66 -14.91 6.79 11.17
CA ALA A 66 -14.47 5.44 11.46
C ALA A 66 -12.95 5.32 11.51
N ALA A 67 -12.23 6.01 10.61
CA ALA A 67 -10.76 6.01 10.63
C ALA A 67 -10.21 6.65 11.92
N ALA A 68 -10.78 7.77 12.37
CA ALA A 68 -10.36 8.41 13.60
C ALA A 68 -10.65 7.53 14.83
N ASP A 69 -11.87 7.03 14.96
CA ASP A 69 -12.34 6.29 16.14
C ASP A 69 -11.64 4.92 16.28
N VAL A 70 -11.55 4.18 15.18
CA VAL A 70 -10.95 2.83 15.19
C VAL A 70 -9.44 2.92 15.42
N LEU A 71 -8.74 3.87 14.81
CA LEU A 71 -7.30 4.00 14.98
C LEU A 71 -6.94 4.56 16.38
N ASP A 72 -7.76 5.45 16.95
CA ASP A 72 -7.60 5.88 18.33
C ASP A 72 -7.86 4.72 19.32
N ARG A 73 -8.88 3.90 19.06
CA ARG A 73 -9.14 2.68 19.82
C ARG A 73 -7.95 1.72 19.78
N ILE A 74 -7.39 1.45 18.58
CA ILE A 74 -6.20 0.60 18.43
C ILE A 74 -5.02 1.19 19.19
N TRP A 75 -4.82 2.51 19.10
CA TRP A 75 -3.75 3.18 19.83
C TRP A 75 -3.84 2.93 21.33
N ARG A 76 -5.05 3.05 21.91
CA ARG A 76 -5.28 2.80 23.35
C ARG A 76 -5.10 1.34 23.73
N GLU A 77 -5.68 0.40 22.98
CA GLU A 77 -5.64 -1.05 23.28
C GLU A 77 -4.23 -1.65 23.11
N MET A 78 -3.44 -1.11 22.20
CA MET A 78 -2.05 -1.51 22.00
C MET A 78 -1.05 -0.73 22.86
N ASP A 79 -1.50 0.28 23.61
CA ASP A 79 -0.65 1.23 24.33
C ASP A 79 0.35 1.92 23.40
N GLY A 80 -0.15 2.45 22.28
CA GLY A 80 0.59 3.14 21.24
C GLY A 80 0.69 2.34 19.92
N VAL A 81 1.09 3.03 18.86
CA VAL A 81 1.36 2.47 17.52
C VAL A 81 2.73 2.95 17.06
N ASP A 82 3.64 2.01 16.77
CA ASP A 82 4.97 2.33 16.25
C ASP A 82 5.00 2.49 14.75
N VAL A 83 4.17 1.72 14.04
CA VAL A 83 4.12 1.73 12.59
C VAL A 83 2.68 1.67 12.10
N LEU A 84 2.33 2.60 11.20
CA LEU A 84 1.12 2.53 10.40
C LEU A 84 1.49 2.10 8.97
N VAL A 85 0.96 0.97 8.51
CA VAL A 85 1.09 0.51 7.12
C VAL A 85 -0.22 0.80 6.40
N ASN A 86 -0.24 1.81 5.56
CA ASN A 86 -1.33 2.12 4.66
C ASN A 86 -1.26 1.19 3.45
N ASN A 87 -1.95 0.04 3.55
CA ASN A 87 -1.98 -0.98 2.52
C ASN A 87 -3.34 -1.08 1.83
N ALA A 88 -4.41 -0.59 2.43
CA ALA A 88 -5.74 -0.59 1.81
C ALA A 88 -5.70 0.09 0.44
N GLY A 89 -6.23 -0.61 -0.57
CA GLY A 89 -6.24 -0.09 -1.94
C GLY A 89 -6.74 -1.12 -2.93
N PHE A 90 -7.22 -0.63 -4.05
CA PHE A 90 -7.68 -1.45 -5.18
C PHE A 90 -7.48 -0.67 -6.49
N GLY A 91 -7.79 -1.31 -7.62
CA GLY A 91 -7.74 -0.68 -8.94
C GLY A 91 -8.77 -1.23 -9.88
N TYR A 92 -9.06 -0.47 -10.93
CA TYR A 92 -9.75 -0.92 -12.14
C TYR A 92 -8.83 -0.67 -13.32
N PHE A 93 -8.63 -1.70 -14.17
CA PHE A 93 -7.81 -1.63 -15.37
C PHE A 93 -8.71 -1.64 -16.60
N GLU A 94 -9.12 -0.45 -16.99
CA GLU A 94 -10.11 -0.20 -18.03
C GLU A 94 -9.64 0.90 -18.97
N ARG A 95 -10.12 0.86 -20.23
CA ARG A 95 -9.88 1.98 -21.15
C ARG A 95 -10.60 3.22 -20.60
N PHE A 96 -9.95 4.36 -20.69
CA PHE A 96 -10.50 5.62 -20.17
C PHE A 96 -11.92 5.92 -20.69
N ILE A 97 -12.16 5.65 -21.97
CA ILE A 97 -13.47 5.94 -22.60
C ILE A 97 -14.59 5.02 -22.09
N ASP A 98 -14.26 3.83 -21.61
CA ASP A 98 -15.22 2.82 -21.17
C ASP A 98 -15.42 2.85 -19.65
N ALA A 99 -14.49 3.46 -18.91
CA ALA A 99 -14.48 3.46 -17.46
C ALA A 99 -15.52 4.44 -16.88
N PRO A 100 -16.42 3.99 -15.98
CA PRO A 100 -17.32 4.85 -15.25
C PRO A 100 -16.56 5.88 -14.39
N LEU A 101 -17.12 7.09 -14.27
CA LEU A 101 -16.50 8.16 -13.49
C LEU A 101 -16.31 7.79 -12.01
N ASP A 102 -17.26 7.09 -11.44
CA ASP A 102 -17.22 6.64 -10.03
C ASP A 102 -16.06 5.67 -9.74
N HIS A 103 -15.56 4.93 -10.74
CA HIS A 103 -14.35 4.12 -10.57
C HIS A 103 -13.11 4.98 -10.26
N PHE A 104 -13.00 6.16 -10.89
CA PHE A 104 -11.91 7.11 -10.61
C PHE A 104 -12.05 7.69 -9.20
N GLU A 105 -13.26 8.11 -8.82
CA GLU A 105 -13.56 8.66 -7.51
C GLU A 105 -13.28 7.64 -6.40
N GLN A 106 -13.74 6.39 -6.55
CA GLN A 106 -13.52 5.32 -5.60
C GLN A 106 -12.04 4.98 -5.42
N MET A 107 -11.27 4.92 -6.52
CA MET A 107 -9.83 4.71 -6.45
C MET A 107 -9.10 5.85 -5.73
N MET A 108 -9.46 7.11 -6.02
CA MET A 108 -8.89 8.26 -5.32
C MET A 108 -9.26 8.27 -3.84
N ASP A 109 -10.51 7.99 -3.52
CA ASP A 109 -11.00 8.01 -2.15
C ASP A 109 -10.35 6.92 -1.29
N THR A 110 -10.20 5.71 -1.82
CA THR A 110 -9.55 4.62 -1.08
C THR A 110 -8.02 4.74 -1.08
N ASN A 111 -7.40 4.85 -2.27
CA ASN A 111 -5.94 4.71 -2.41
C ASN A 111 -5.16 5.93 -1.95
N TYR A 112 -5.80 7.11 -1.96
CA TYR A 112 -5.18 8.37 -1.55
C TYR A 112 -5.85 8.95 -0.31
N MET A 113 -7.15 9.29 -0.37
CA MET A 113 -7.82 9.92 0.77
C MET A 113 -7.90 9.00 2.00
N GLY A 114 -8.04 7.68 1.80
CA GLY A 114 -7.97 6.71 2.88
C GLY A 114 -6.62 6.75 3.61
N VAL A 115 -5.52 6.89 2.86
CA VAL A 115 -4.18 7.07 3.46
C VAL A 115 -4.09 8.39 4.23
N VAL A 116 -4.63 9.48 3.68
CA VAL A 116 -4.66 10.79 4.35
C VAL A 116 -5.43 10.70 5.67
N ARG A 117 -6.63 10.09 5.68
CA ARG A 117 -7.46 9.92 6.87
C ARG A 117 -6.75 9.11 7.96
N CYS A 118 -6.22 7.94 7.61
CA CYS A 118 -5.49 7.08 8.55
C CYS A 118 -4.23 7.77 9.09
N THR A 119 -3.50 8.49 8.24
CA THR A 119 -2.32 9.25 8.65
C THR A 119 -2.69 10.38 9.61
N LYS A 120 -3.75 11.14 9.32
CA LYS A 120 -4.24 12.21 10.20
C LYS A 120 -4.69 11.69 11.57
N ALA A 121 -5.23 10.48 11.65
CA ALA A 121 -5.65 9.86 12.91
C ALA A 121 -4.47 9.46 13.80
N ILE A 122 -3.36 8.98 13.23
CA ILE A 122 -2.22 8.43 13.99
C ILE A 122 -1.08 9.45 14.19
N LEU A 123 -0.80 10.26 13.18
CA LEU A 123 0.37 11.14 13.16
C LEU A 123 0.46 12.10 14.36
N PRO A 124 -0.63 12.75 14.83
CA PRO A 124 -0.54 13.65 15.99
C PRO A 124 -0.02 12.96 17.25
N GLN A 125 -0.38 11.69 17.45
CA GLN A 125 0.07 10.90 18.59
C GLN A 125 1.55 10.48 18.44
N MET A 126 1.98 10.12 17.24
CA MET A 126 3.40 9.84 16.93
C MET A 126 4.26 11.09 17.14
N LEU A 127 3.78 12.28 16.71
CA LEU A 127 4.47 13.55 16.89
C LEU A 127 4.65 13.91 18.38
N ARG A 128 3.60 13.75 19.21
CA ARG A 128 3.71 13.96 20.66
C ARG A 128 4.74 13.04 21.32
N ARG A 129 4.86 11.80 20.81
CA ARG A 129 5.86 10.83 21.29
C ARG A 129 7.26 11.07 20.72
N GLY A 130 7.39 11.84 19.63
CA GLY A 130 8.65 12.08 18.93
C GLY A 130 9.20 10.85 18.19
N SER A 131 8.36 9.85 17.93
CA SER A 131 8.79 8.62 17.25
C SER A 131 7.63 7.90 16.56
N GLY A 132 7.89 7.30 15.40
CA GLY A 132 6.92 6.53 14.65
C GLY A 132 7.35 6.31 13.21
N GLN A 133 6.63 5.45 12.50
CA GLN A 133 6.85 5.25 11.06
C GLN A 133 5.52 5.09 10.33
N ILE A 134 5.38 5.73 9.18
CA ILE A 134 4.27 5.53 8.25
C ILE A 134 4.83 4.89 6.99
N VAL A 135 4.25 3.76 6.59
CA VAL A 135 4.63 3.01 5.39
C VAL A 135 3.45 3.01 4.44
N ASN A 136 3.61 3.62 3.28
CA ASN A 136 2.57 3.69 2.25
C ASN A 136 2.83 2.66 1.14
N ILE A 137 1.88 1.78 0.89
CA ILE A 137 1.94 0.84 -0.23
C ILE A 137 1.44 1.56 -1.49
N ALA A 138 2.41 2.10 -2.24
CA ALA A 138 2.15 2.77 -3.52
C ALA A 138 2.19 1.76 -4.69
N SER A 139 2.88 2.07 -5.77
CA SER A 139 3.09 1.20 -6.93
C SER A 139 4.12 1.84 -7.88
N ILE A 140 4.74 1.05 -8.74
CA ILE A 140 5.45 1.57 -9.93
C ILE A 140 4.48 2.37 -10.82
N ALA A 141 3.18 2.03 -10.83
CA ALA A 141 2.15 2.81 -11.50
C ALA A 141 1.96 4.23 -10.93
N GLY A 142 2.50 4.52 -9.74
CA GLY A 142 2.62 5.89 -9.20
C GLY A 142 3.80 6.69 -9.77
N LYS A 143 4.65 6.06 -10.58
CA LYS A 143 5.82 6.67 -11.24
C LYS A 143 5.72 6.64 -12.75
N LEU A 144 4.94 5.71 -13.30
CA LEU A 144 4.77 5.49 -14.73
C LEU A 144 3.33 5.09 -15.02
N GLY A 145 2.62 5.87 -15.83
CA GLY A 145 1.29 5.52 -16.33
C GLY A 145 1.36 4.46 -17.43
N THR A 146 0.41 3.54 -17.42
CA THR A 146 0.26 2.54 -18.49
C THR A 146 -1.16 2.56 -19.05
N PRO A 147 -1.39 2.12 -20.29
CA PRO A 147 -2.74 1.99 -20.83
C PRO A 147 -3.65 1.20 -19.89
N LYS A 148 -4.93 1.56 -19.86
CA LYS A 148 -5.98 0.99 -18.99
C LYS A 148 -5.80 1.23 -17.48
N SER A 149 -4.78 1.98 -17.04
CA SER A 149 -4.53 2.23 -15.62
C SER A 149 -4.68 3.71 -15.22
N THR A 150 -5.38 4.53 -16.01
CA THR A 150 -5.45 5.98 -15.84
C THR A 150 -5.85 6.41 -14.44
N GLY A 151 -6.97 5.90 -13.91
CA GLY A 151 -7.43 6.21 -12.55
C GLY A 151 -6.52 5.62 -11.47
N TYR A 152 -6.09 4.37 -11.62
CA TYR A 152 -5.18 3.73 -10.67
C TYR A 152 -3.84 4.45 -10.61
N SER A 153 -3.22 4.73 -11.78
CA SER A 153 -1.97 5.47 -11.85
C SER A 153 -2.09 6.86 -11.24
N ALA A 154 -3.16 7.60 -11.52
CA ALA A 154 -3.41 8.91 -10.94
C ALA A 154 -3.47 8.85 -9.41
N SER A 155 -4.21 7.87 -8.83
CA SER A 155 -4.30 7.71 -7.38
C SER A 155 -2.96 7.37 -6.73
N LYS A 156 -2.11 6.56 -7.40
CA LYS A 156 -0.79 6.20 -6.89
C LYS A 156 0.25 7.32 -7.08
N HIS A 157 0.15 8.15 -8.12
CA HIS A 157 0.93 9.39 -8.25
C HIS A 157 0.58 10.39 -7.14
N ALA A 158 -0.73 10.59 -6.86
CA ALA A 158 -1.17 11.44 -5.75
C ALA A 158 -0.59 10.95 -4.41
N LEU A 159 -0.60 9.63 -4.16
CA LEU A 159 -0.02 9.04 -2.96
C LEU A 159 1.49 9.29 -2.86
N LEU A 160 2.23 9.17 -3.96
CA LEU A 160 3.67 9.45 -3.97
C LEU A 160 3.97 10.93 -3.72
N GLY A 161 3.24 11.84 -4.37
CA GLY A 161 3.36 13.28 -4.15
C GLY A 161 3.11 13.66 -2.68
N PHE A 162 2.01 13.17 -2.11
CA PHE A 162 1.68 13.31 -0.69
C PHE A 162 2.80 12.78 0.21
N THR A 163 3.27 11.57 -0.06
CA THR A 163 4.31 10.94 0.78
C THR A 163 5.62 11.70 0.75
N ASN A 164 6.01 12.20 -0.42
CA ASN A 164 7.23 12.98 -0.58
C ASN A 164 7.14 14.33 0.16
N ALA A 165 6.02 15.04 0.03
CA ALA A 165 5.79 16.30 0.75
C ALA A 165 5.79 16.08 2.26
N LEU A 166 5.01 15.10 2.74
CA LEU A 166 4.92 14.77 4.17
C LEU A 166 6.28 14.37 4.76
N ARG A 167 7.12 13.66 4.00
CA ARG A 167 8.48 13.32 4.44
C ARG A 167 9.35 14.55 4.67
N GLN A 168 9.18 15.60 3.86
CA GLN A 168 9.91 16.86 4.05
C GLN A 168 9.38 17.63 5.27
N GLU A 169 8.05 17.70 5.43
CA GLU A 169 7.42 18.38 6.58
C GLU A 169 7.83 17.75 7.92
N LEU A 170 7.99 16.44 7.96
CA LEU A 170 8.32 15.70 9.18
C LEU A 170 9.81 15.54 9.44
N ARG A 171 10.66 16.20 8.65
CA ARG A 171 12.11 16.15 8.82
C ARG A 171 12.50 16.69 10.22
N GLY A 172 13.29 15.91 10.95
CA GLY A 172 13.74 16.27 12.31
C GLY A 172 12.74 15.95 13.43
N THR A 173 11.53 15.46 13.14
CA THR A 173 10.52 15.15 14.16
C THR A 173 10.68 13.77 14.79
N GLY A 174 11.58 12.92 14.27
CA GLY A 174 11.69 11.51 14.67
C GLY A 174 10.68 10.58 13.99
N ILE A 175 9.83 11.08 13.08
CA ILE A 175 8.86 10.29 12.33
C ILE A 175 9.45 9.90 10.97
N LEU A 176 9.41 8.60 10.66
CA LEU A 176 9.88 8.06 9.38
C LEU A 176 8.70 7.89 8.41
N ILE A 177 8.91 8.26 7.16
CA ILE A 177 7.93 8.08 6.08
C ILE A 177 8.56 7.22 4.98
N SER A 178 7.91 6.09 4.70
CA SER A 178 8.37 5.09 3.74
C SER A 178 7.36 4.87 2.62
N THR A 179 7.85 4.56 1.42
CA THR A 179 7.03 4.03 0.32
C THR A 179 7.55 2.68 -0.16
N ILE A 180 6.62 1.79 -0.46
CA ILE A 180 6.90 0.56 -1.20
C ILE A 180 6.19 0.67 -2.55
N ASN A 181 6.94 0.54 -3.62
CA ASN A 181 6.45 0.72 -4.99
C ASN A 181 6.57 -0.60 -5.76
N PRO A 182 5.65 -1.57 -5.54
CA PRO A 182 5.69 -2.82 -6.29
C PRO A 182 5.25 -2.61 -7.74
N GLY A 183 5.88 -3.34 -8.65
CA GLY A 183 5.31 -3.70 -9.94
C GLY A 183 4.31 -4.84 -9.78
N PRO A 184 3.89 -5.51 -10.87
CA PRO A 184 2.93 -6.61 -10.81
C PRO A 184 3.43 -7.77 -9.95
N PHE A 185 2.56 -8.28 -9.07
CA PHE A 185 2.81 -9.46 -8.25
C PHE A 185 1.51 -10.24 -8.04
N GLU A 186 1.62 -11.54 -7.83
CA GLU A 186 0.47 -12.42 -7.62
C GLU A 186 -0.33 -11.98 -6.39
N SER A 187 -1.60 -11.61 -6.58
CA SER A 187 -2.46 -11.19 -5.47
C SER A 187 -3.95 -11.22 -5.83
N PRO A 188 -4.86 -11.33 -4.85
CA PRO A 188 -6.29 -11.19 -5.06
C PRO A 188 -6.72 -9.82 -5.63
N PHE A 189 -5.84 -8.84 -5.63
CA PHE A 189 -6.06 -7.50 -6.19
C PHE A 189 -6.59 -7.55 -7.64
N PHE A 190 -6.04 -8.46 -8.45
CA PHE A 190 -6.40 -8.58 -9.86
C PHE A 190 -7.79 -9.17 -10.10
N GLN A 191 -8.40 -9.84 -9.11
CA GLN A 191 -9.79 -10.29 -9.21
C GLN A 191 -10.75 -9.11 -9.42
N THR A 192 -10.43 -7.96 -8.84
CA THR A 192 -11.20 -6.71 -9.03
C THR A 192 -10.62 -5.84 -10.14
N ALA A 193 -9.29 -5.73 -10.21
CA ALA A 193 -8.64 -4.81 -11.12
C ALA A 193 -8.69 -5.26 -12.59
N ASP A 194 -8.65 -6.56 -12.85
CA ASP A 194 -8.59 -7.16 -14.19
C ASP A 194 -9.42 -8.45 -14.26
N PRO A 195 -10.76 -8.37 -14.11
CA PRO A 195 -11.62 -9.57 -14.11
C PRO A 195 -11.50 -10.41 -15.38
N GLY A 196 -11.16 -9.79 -16.51
CA GLY A 196 -10.95 -10.47 -17.80
C GLY A 196 -9.58 -11.11 -17.96
N GLY A 197 -8.63 -10.88 -17.03
CA GLY A 197 -7.29 -11.48 -17.04
C GLY A 197 -6.36 -10.97 -18.16
N THR A 198 -6.75 -9.94 -18.91
CA THR A 198 -5.98 -9.45 -20.07
C THR A 198 -4.69 -8.77 -19.65
N TYR A 199 -4.73 -7.97 -18.59
CA TYR A 199 -3.55 -7.34 -18.03
C TYR A 199 -2.64 -8.39 -17.37
N VAL A 200 -3.21 -9.28 -16.55
CA VAL A 200 -2.47 -10.35 -15.86
C VAL A 200 -1.70 -11.21 -16.86
N SER A 201 -2.35 -11.66 -17.94
CA SER A 201 -1.67 -12.46 -18.97
C SER A 201 -0.52 -11.72 -19.64
N SER A 202 -0.64 -10.39 -19.83
CA SER A 202 0.41 -9.59 -20.47
C SER A 202 1.65 -9.36 -19.58
N VAL A 203 1.52 -9.47 -18.26
CA VAL A 203 2.60 -9.24 -17.28
C VAL A 203 3.07 -10.51 -16.57
N GLN A 204 2.46 -11.64 -16.85
CA GLN A 204 2.68 -12.92 -16.15
C GLN A 204 4.15 -13.34 -16.13
N SER A 205 4.88 -13.12 -17.22
CA SER A 205 6.29 -13.53 -17.35
C SER A 205 7.26 -12.83 -16.38
N PHE A 206 6.87 -11.65 -15.85
CA PHE A 206 7.68 -10.88 -14.90
C PHE A 206 6.95 -10.56 -13.61
N MET A 207 5.80 -11.19 -13.39
CA MET A 207 5.03 -11.06 -12.16
C MET A 207 5.83 -11.61 -10.98
N MET A 208 5.90 -10.83 -9.91
CA MET A 208 6.64 -11.23 -8.71
C MET A 208 5.80 -12.12 -7.80
N LYS A 209 6.47 -12.92 -6.99
CA LYS A 209 5.83 -13.61 -5.86
C LYS A 209 5.49 -12.61 -4.76
N PRO A 210 4.32 -12.75 -4.09
CA PRO A 210 3.88 -11.81 -3.06
C PRO A 210 4.83 -11.74 -1.85
N GLU A 211 5.53 -12.84 -1.53
CA GLU A 211 6.51 -12.88 -0.43
C GLU A 211 7.65 -11.88 -0.65
N ARG A 212 8.06 -11.66 -1.90
CA ARG A 212 9.10 -10.68 -2.23
C ARG A 212 8.68 -9.26 -1.85
N VAL A 213 7.40 -8.94 -2.08
CA VAL A 213 6.84 -7.62 -1.75
C VAL A 213 6.65 -7.50 -0.23
N ALA A 214 6.09 -8.52 0.42
CA ALA A 214 5.93 -8.53 1.88
C ALA A 214 7.28 -8.39 2.61
N ASN A 215 8.32 -9.11 2.16
CA ASN A 215 9.68 -8.96 2.67
C ASN A 215 10.23 -7.54 2.51
N ALA A 216 9.88 -6.85 1.42
CA ALA A 216 10.30 -5.45 1.24
C ALA A 216 9.60 -4.52 2.25
N VAL A 217 8.32 -4.75 2.55
CA VAL A 217 7.61 -4.00 3.61
C VAL A 217 8.27 -4.24 4.97
N VAL A 218 8.50 -5.50 5.33
CA VAL A 218 9.20 -5.88 6.57
C VAL A 218 10.57 -5.20 6.67
N ARG A 219 11.36 -5.25 5.59
CA ARG A 219 12.67 -4.59 5.53
C ARG A 219 12.59 -3.07 5.64
N ALA A 220 11.57 -2.43 5.05
CA ALA A 220 11.37 -0.99 5.18
C ALA A 220 11.08 -0.60 6.63
N ILE A 221 10.27 -1.39 7.32
CA ILE A 221 9.94 -1.18 8.73
C ILE A 221 11.19 -1.38 9.61
N ASP A 222 11.92 -2.49 9.41
CA ASP A 222 13.08 -2.81 10.25
C ASP A 222 14.26 -1.84 10.04
N LYS A 223 14.49 -1.40 8.82
CA LYS A 223 15.65 -0.56 8.45
C LYS A 223 15.33 0.92 8.25
N GLY A 224 14.09 1.34 8.42
CA GLY A 224 13.68 2.72 8.19
C GLY A 224 13.91 3.22 6.76
N LYS A 225 13.78 2.33 5.73
CA LYS A 225 14.04 2.70 4.34
C LYS A 225 12.98 3.67 3.85
N ALA A 226 13.42 4.81 3.31
CA ALA A 226 12.51 5.84 2.79
C ALA A 226 11.72 5.37 1.57
N GLU A 227 12.33 4.54 0.72
CA GLU A 227 11.70 4.08 -0.51
C GLU A 227 12.28 2.72 -0.96
N ILE A 228 11.39 1.83 -1.43
CA ILE A 228 11.77 0.56 -2.05
C ILE A 228 10.94 0.35 -3.31
N ASP A 229 11.61 0.32 -4.45
CA ASP A 229 11.03 -0.03 -5.75
C ASP A 229 11.25 -1.51 -6.05
N LEU A 230 10.22 -2.19 -6.55
CA LEU A 230 10.27 -3.59 -6.92
C LEU A 230 9.61 -3.86 -8.28
N PRO A 231 10.25 -4.64 -9.14
CA PRO A 231 11.63 -5.10 -9.05
C PRO A 231 12.63 -3.95 -9.25
N GLY A 232 13.86 -4.08 -8.72
CA GLY A 232 14.84 -3.00 -8.74
C GLY A 232 15.21 -2.49 -10.15
N TRP A 233 15.17 -3.36 -11.18
CA TRP A 233 15.38 -2.93 -12.57
C TRP A 233 14.28 -2.01 -13.11
N ALA A 234 13.03 -2.14 -12.62
CA ALA A 234 11.94 -1.24 -13.00
C ALA A 234 12.19 0.19 -12.52
N ALA A 235 12.86 0.35 -11.38
CA ALA A 235 13.29 1.67 -10.90
C ALA A 235 14.23 2.38 -11.88
N LEU A 236 15.15 1.63 -12.50
CA LEU A 236 16.03 2.19 -13.53
C LEU A 236 15.24 2.60 -14.78
N GLY A 237 14.31 1.74 -15.22
CA GLY A 237 13.42 2.05 -16.35
C GLY A 237 12.59 3.31 -16.11
N VAL A 238 12.02 3.47 -14.92
CA VAL A 238 11.30 4.68 -14.52
C VAL A 238 12.20 5.92 -14.54
N LYS A 239 13.43 5.84 -14.04
CA LYS A 239 14.38 6.96 -14.08
C LYS A 239 14.72 7.36 -15.52
N LEU A 240 14.97 6.40 -16.39
CA LEU A 240 15.22 6.64 -17.81
C LEU A 240 14.01 7.27 -18.50
N TYR A 241 12.80 6.80 -18.19
CA TYR A 241 11.56 7.39 -18.68
C TYR A 241 11.44 8.87 -18.30
N HIS A 242 11.69 9.24 -17.04
CA HIS A 242 11.62 10.63 -16.59
C HIS A 242 12.70 11.53 -17.19
N LEU A 243 13.89 10.98 -17.48
CA LEU A 243 14.98 11.73 -18.12
C LEU A 243 14.73 11.95 -19.63
N PHE A 244 14.14 10.96 -20.30
CA PHE A 244 13.94 10.97 -21.75
C PHE A 244 12.50 10.55 -22.13
N PRO A 245 11.45 11.28 -21.72
CA PRO A 245 10.06 10.83 -21.88
C PRO A 245 9.68 10.58 -23.35
N ARG A 246 10.02 11.50 -24.25
CA ARG A 246 9.68 11.36 -25.68
C ARG A 246 10.36 10.18 -26.36
N LEU A 247 11.60 9.88 -25.98
CA LEU A 247 12.34 8.72 -26.49
C LEU A 247 11.76 7.42 -25.94
N SER A 248 11.45 7.42 -24.65
CA SER A 248 10.83 6.29 -23.97
C SER A 248 9.46 5.97 -24.54
N ASP A 249 8.62 6.98 -24.82
CA ASP A 249 7.31 6.80 -25.46
C ASP A 249 7.44 6.19 -26.87
N ARG A 250 8.46 6.61 -27.63
CA ARG A 250 8.71 6.07 -28.96
C ARG A 250 9.13 4.60 -28.94
N ILE A 251 9.97 4.22 -27.96
CA ILE A 251 10.48 2.84 -27.79
C ILE A 251 9.46 1.94 -27.11
N ALA A 252 8.89 2.42 -26.00
CA ALA A 252 7.98 1.63 -25.16
C ALA A 252 6.53 1.70 -25.62
N GLY A 253 6.12 2.74 -26.34
CA GLY A 253 4.73 2.93 -26.76
C GLY A 253 4.19 1.78 -27.62
N GLY A 254 5.02 1.20 -28.48
CA GLY A 254 4.68 -0.01 -29.23
C GLY A 254 4.54 -1.29 -28.38
N MET A 255 5.27 -1.38 -27.27
CA MET A 255 5.18 -2.50 -26.32
C MET A 255 4.06 -2.31 -25.32
N LEU A 256 3.81 -1.07 -24.88
CA LEU A 256 2.75 -0.74 -23.91
C LEU A 256 1.35 -0.74 -24.55
N ASN A 257 1.22 -0.46 -25.85
CA ASN A 257 -0.05 -0.49 -26.57
C ASN A 257 -0.50 -1.88 -27.05
N LYS A 258 0.31 -2.91 -26.87
CA LYS A 258 -0.07 -4.30 -27.16
C LYS A 258 -0.86 -4.96 -26.01
N LYS A 259 -1.26 -4.17 -25.02
CA LYS A 259 -2.01 -4.63 -23.85
C LYS A 259 -3.52 -4.40 -23.99
#